data_676fb65a102592e1ada795cad7c34d0e
#
_entry.id   676fb65a102592e1ada795cad7c34d0e
#
_cell.length_a   1.000
_cell.length_b   1.000
_cell.length_c   1.000
_cell.angle_alpha   90.00
_cell.angle_beta   90.00
_cell.angle_gamma   90.00
#
_symmetry.space_group_name_H-M   'P 1'
#
loop_
_entity.id
_entity.type
_entity.pdbx_description
1 polymer ?
#
loop_
_entity_poly.entity_id
_entity_poly.type
_entity_poly.pdbx_seq_one_letter_code
_entity_poly.pdbx_strand_id
1 'polypeptide(L)'
;MKNKNRYFLSEFIGSCFLVMIIVGSGLMAENLTNDTAVMLIANTIATGAGLFVLITVFADVSGAHFNPFVSIAMTITGKLKKRLLPFYISAQILGCLLGVALANFFFEHQIFELSTKSRDGIYIFVSEIVATLGK
;
A
#
# COMPACT_ATOMS: atom_id res chain seq x y z
N MET A 1 15.11 -20.79 7.83
CA MET A 1 14.89 -19.55 8.59
C MET A 1 15.33 -18.29 7.85
N LYS A 2 16.48 -18.25 7.14
CA LYS A 2 16.99 -17.06 6.43
C LYS A 2 15.98 -16.41 5.44
N ASN A 3 15.16 -17.18 4.73
CA ASN A 3 14.25 -16.62 3.72
C ASN A 3 13.01 -15.92 4.31
N LYS A 4 12.52 -16.30 5.50
CA LYS A 4 11.35 -15.68 6.12
C LYS A 4 11.59 -14.20 6.48
N ASN A 5 12.77 -13.91 7.03
CA ASN A 5 13.14 -12.55 7.40
C ASN A 5 13.30 -11.64 6.16
N ARG A 6 13.85 -12.21 5.06
CA ARG A 6 13.93 -11.47 3.78
C ARG A 6 12.55 -11.14 3.23
N TYR A 7 11.62 -12.09 3.25
CA TYR A 7 10.25 -11.86 2.79
C TYR A 7 9.53 -10.84 3.67
N PHE A 8 9.64 -10.99 5.00
CA PHE A 8 9.06 -10.04 5.94
C PHE A 8 9.59 -8.62 5.71
N LEU A 9 10.91 -8.46 5.64
CA LEU A 9 11.54 -7.16 5.46
C LEU A 9 11.16 -6.52 4.10
N SER A 10 11.14 -7.32 3.04
CA SER A 10 10.73 -6.90 1.70
C SER A 10 9.29 -6.39 1.68
N GLU A 11 8.34 -7.16 2.23
CA GLU A 11 6.94 -6.78 2.29
C GLU A 11 6.70 -5.58 3.23
N PHE A 12 7.41 -5.51 4.35
CA PHE A 12 7.36 -4.39 5.29
C PHE A 12 7.83 -3.09 4.64
N ILE A 13 9.05 -3.10 4.05
CA ILE A 13 9.62 -1.93 3.40
C ILE A 13 8.77 -1.52 2.20
N GLY A 14 8.40 -2.47 1.34
CA GLY A 14 7.60 -2.19 0.15
C GLY A 14 6.23 -1.60 0.48
N SER A 15 5.53 -2.15 1.48
CA SER A 15 4.24 -1.61 1.94
C SER A 15 4.40 -0.24 2.59
N CYS A 16 5.47 -0.03 3.36
CA CYS A 16 5.77 1.27 3.97
C CYS A 16 5.97 2.34 2.90
N PHE A 17 6.83 2.11 1.92
CA PHE A 17 7.07 3.06 0.84
C PHE A 17 5.84 3.25 -0.03
N LEU A 18 5.10 2.20 -0.35
CA LEU A 18 3.89 2.30 -1.16
C LEU A 18 2.87 3.22 -0.50
N VAL A 19 2.56 3.01 0.78
CA VAL A 19 1.60 3.84 1.50
C VAL A 19 2.13 5.25 1.71
N MET A 20 3.42 5.42 1.99
CA MET A 20 4.04 6.73 2.09
C MET A 20 3.93 7.51 0.77
N ILE A 21 4.09 6.86 -0.39
CA ILE A 21 3.89 7.50 -1.71
C ILE A 21 2.42 7.88 -1.90
N ILE A 22 1.47 6.98 -1.59
CA ILE A 22 0.03 7.24 -1.75
C ILE A 22 -0.41 8.43 -0.90
N VAL A 23 -0.09 8.41 0.39
CA VAL A 23 -0.51 9.46 1.32
C VAL A 23 0.26 10.75 1.04
N GLY A 24 1.58 10.67 0.91
CA GLY A 24 2.43 11.84 0.69
C GLY A 24 2.14 12.58 -0.62
N SER A 25 1.89 11.85 -1.72
CA SER A 25 1.52 12.50 -2.99
C SER A 25 0.12 13.11 -2.94
N GLY A 26 -0.79 12.54 -2.14
CA GLY A 26 -2.10 13.14 -1.87
C GLY A 26 -1.98 14.46 -1.11
N LEU A 27 -1.26 14.46 0.00
CA LEU A 27 -1.00 15.65 0.82
C LEU A 27 -0.26 16.74 0.02
N MET A 28 0.75 16.35 -0.78
CA MET A 28 1.45 17.29 -1.66
C MET A 28 0.50 17.92 -2.69
N ALA A 29 -0.38 17.13 -3.30
CA ALA A 29 -1.32 17.63 -4.28
C ALA A 29 -2.34 18.60 -3.64
N GLU A 30 -2.84 18.28 -2.43
CA GLU A 30 -3.72 19.17 -1.66
C GLU A 30 -3.05 20.52 -1.32
N ASN A 31 -1.74 20.53 -1.08
CA ASN A 31 -0.99 21.76 -0.81
C ASN A 31 -0.74 22.63 -2.08
N LEU A 32 -0.79 22.02 -3.27
CA LEU A 32 -0.43 22.68 -4.53
C LEU A 32 -1.62 23.17 -5.33
N THR A 33 -2.81 22.60 -5.15
CA THR A 33 -4.01 22.93 -5.95
C THR A 33 -5.28 22.67 -5.17
N ASN A 34 -6.35 23.35 -5.56
CA ASN A 34 -7.72 23.11 -5.07
C ASN A 34 -8.55 22.30 -6.10
N ASP A 35 -7.98 21.96 -7.25
CA ASP A 35 -8.68 21.18 -8.28
C ASP A 35 -8.58 19.69 -7.97
N THR A 36 -9.72 19.09 -7.62
CA THR A 36 -9.79 17.67 -7.25
C THR A 36 -9.36 16.73 -8.38
N ALA A 37 -9.60 17.10 -9.65
CA ALA A 37 -9.20 16.28 -10.78
C ALA A 37 -7.66 16.27 -10.92
N VAL A 38 -7.01 17.41 -10.74
CA VAL A 38 -5.56 17.55 -10.76
C VAL A 38 -4.93 16.77 -9.59
N MET A 39 -5.51 16.89 -8.39
CA MET A 39 -5.06 16.12 -7.22
C MET A 39 -5.11 14.62 -7.49
N LEU A 40 -6.21 14.12 -8.05
CA LEU A 40 -6.40 12.70 -8.36
C LEU A 40 -5.39 12.22 -9.40
N ILE A 41 -5.18 12.98 -10.47
CA ILE A 41 -4.21 12.63 -11.52
C ILE A 41 -2.79 12.59 -10.95
N ALA A 42 -2.38 13.59 -10.19
CA ALA A 42 -1.06 13.66 -9.59
C ALA A 42 -0.79 12.47 -8.65
N ASN A 43 -1.76 12.17 -7.77
CA ASN A 43 -1.68 11.03 -6.86
C ASN A 43 -1.62 9.69 -7.62
N THR A 44 -2.43 9.53 -8.67
CA THR A 44 -2.47 8.32 -9.49
C THR A 44 -1.15 8.07 -10.21
N ILE A 45 -0.56 9.10 -10.81
CA ILE A 45 0.73 8.99 -11.51
C ILE A 45 1.84 8.65 -10.51
N ALA A 46 1.91 9.35 -9.38
CA ALA A 46 2.91 9.09 -8.35
C ALA A 46 2.80 7.66 -7.78
N THR A 47 1.58 7.22 -7.48
CA THR A 47 1.29 5.88 -6.96
C THR A 47 1.65 4.80 -7.99
N GLY A 48 1.27 4.96 -9.26
CA GLY A 48 1.55 4.01 -10.31
C GLY A 48 3.05 3.87 -10.59
N ALA A 49 3.76 4.99 -10.68
CA ALA A 49 5.21 5.00 -10.86
C ALA A 49 5.94 4.38 -9.66
N GLY A 50 5.53 4.75 -8.44
CA GLY A 50 6.09 4.18 -7.21
C GLY A 50 5.85 2.68 -7.10
N LEU A 51 4.64 2.22 -7.39
CA LEU A 51 4.30 0.80 -7.38
C LEU A 51 5.13 0.02 -8.42
N PHE A 52 5.29 0.56 -9.63
CA PHE A 52 6.14 -0.04 -10.66
C PHE A 52 7.58 -0.24 -10.17
N VAL A 53 8.18 0.79 -9.57
CA VAL A 53 9.54 0.71 -9.02
C VAL A 53 9.61 -0.32 -7.89
N LEU A 54 8.67 -0.29 -6.94
CA LEU A 54 8.65 -1.22 -5.81
C LEU A 54 8.50 -2.68 -6.27
N ILE A 55 7.63 -2.95 -7.25
CA ILE A 55 7.49 -4.29 -7.84
C ILE A 55 8.81 -4.70 -8.50
N THR A 56 9.42 -3.83 -9.29
CA THR A 56 10.70 -4.14 -9.97
C THR A 56 11.80 -4.49 -8.99
N VAL A 57 11.87 -3.80 -7.85
CA VAL A 57 12.91 -4.03 -6.83
C VAL A 57 12.65 -5.30 -5.99
N PHE A 58 11.39 -5.58 -5.65
CA PHE A 58 11.06 -6.59 -4.65
C PHE A 58 10.42 -7.87 -5.20
N ALA A 59 10.06 -7.93 -6.50
CA ALA A 59 9.39 -9.09 -7.08
C ALA A 59 10.21 -10.38 -6.92
N ASP A 60 11.51 -10.33 -7.18
CA ASP A 60 12.41 -11.48 -7.08
C ASP A 60 12.71 -11.88 -5.61
N VAL A 61 12.37 -11.00 -4.65
CA VAL A 61 12.63 -11.25 -3.22
C VAL A 61 11.42 -11.87 -2.54
N SER A 62 10.25 -11.22 -2.62
CA SER A 62 9.02 -11.64 -1.91
C SER A 62 7.84 -11.93 -2.84
N GLY A 63 7.95 -11.57 -4.10
CA GLY A 63 6.83 -11.52 -5.04
C GLY A 63 6.14 -10.15 -5.06
N ALA A 64 6.59 -9.19 -4.24
CA ALA A 64 6.08 -7.81 -4.18
C ALA A 64 4.56 -7.75 -4.05
N HIS A 65 4.01 -8.44 -3.06
CA HIS A 65 2.56 -8.47 -2.85
C HIS A 65 2.04 -7.13 -2.32
N PHE A 66 2.67 -6.57 -1.28
CA PHE A 66 2.35 -5.29 -0.63
C PHE A 66 0.86 -5.08 -0.29
N ASN A 67 0.10 -6.17 -0.30
CA ASN A 67 -1.34 -6.17 -0.07
C ASN A 67 -1.77 -7.51 0.53
N PRO A 68 -2.50 -7.52 1.67
CA PRO A 68 -3.00 -8.74 2.28
C PRO A 68 -3.88 -9.59 1.37
N PHE A 69 -4.75 -8.97 0.56
CA PHE A 69 -5.62 -9.69 -0.37
C PHE A 69 -4.83 -10.38 -1.48
N VAL A 70 -3.79 -9.73 -2.02
CA VAL A 70 -2.88 -10.36 -2.98
C VAL A 70 -2.18 -11.56 -2.35
N SER A 71 -1.72 -11.44 -1.10
CA SER A 71 -1.07 -12.55 -0.39
C SER A 71 -2.03 -13.71 -0.14
N ILE A 72 -3.29 -13.43 0.16
CA ILE A 72 -4.34 -14.46 0.29
C ILE A 72 -4.59 -15.14 -1.06
N ALA A 73 -4.78 -14.38 -2.14
CA ALA A 73 -5.00 -14.92 -3.49
C ALA A 73 -3.82 -15.80 -3.94
N MET A 74 -2.58 -15.35 -3.71
CA MET A 74 -1.38 -16.14 -4.00
C MET A 74 -1.27 -17.40 -3.15
N THR A 75 -1.83 -17.37 -1.94
CA THR A 75 -1.90 -18.58 -1.09
C THR A 75 -2.94 -19.56 -1.60
N ILE A 76 -4.11 -19.09 -2.03
CA ILE A 76 -5.18 -19.92 -2.60
C ILE A 76 -4.73 -20.58 -3.91
N THR A 77 -4.03 -19.82 -4.76
CA THR A 77 -3.47 -20.32 -6.03
C THR A 77 -2.21 -21.19 -5.87
N GLY A 78 -1.75 -21.41 -4.63
CA GLY A 78 -0.60 -22.27 -4.34
C GLY A 78 0.77 -21.62 -4.62
N LYS A 79 0.81 -20.36 -5.05
CA LYS A 79 2.05 -19.60 -5.32
C LYS A 79 2.75 -19.15 -4.03
N LEU A 80 1.99 -18.90 -2.95
CA LEU A 80 2.52 -18.61 -1.62
C LEU A 80 2.21 -19.78 -0.67
N LYS A 81 3.21 -20.25 0.06
CA LYS A 81 3.02 -21.31 1.09
C LYS A 81 2.18 -20.78 2.24
N LYS A 82 1.10 -21.48 2.62
CA LYS A 82 0.16 -21.10 3.70
C LYS A 82 0.85 -20.66 5.00
N ARG A 83 1.95 -21.29 5.39
CA ARG A 83 2.73 -20.96 6.58
C ARG A 83 3.43 -19.59 6.53
N LEU A 84 3.55 -18.97 5.35
CA LEU A 84 4.17 -17.65 5.17
C LEU A 84 3.13 -16.53 5.19
N LEU A 85 1.85 -16.83 4.95
CA LEU A 85 0.79 -15.84 4.88
C LEU A 85 0.72 -14.92 6.11
N PRO A 86 0.77 -15.42 7.38
CA PRO A 86 0.75 -14.54 8.55
C PRO A 86 1.93 -13.57 8.59
N PHE A 87 3.12 -14.00 8.12
CA PHE A 87 4.31 -13.14 8.06
C PHE A 87 4.17 -12.03 7.01
N TYR A 88 3.56 -12.33 5.87
CA TYR A 88 3.27 -11.33 4.84
C TYR A 88 2.26 -10.31 5.35
N ILE A 89 1.13 -10.75 5.88
CA ILE A 89 0.08 -9.86 6.38
C ILE A 89 0.60 -8.97 7.51
N SER A 90 1.32 -9.54 8.49
CA SER A 90 1.87 -8.73 9.59
C SER A 90 2.91 -7.72 9.10
N ALA A 91 3.79 -8.10 8.17
CA ALA A 91 4.76 -7.17 7.57
C ALA A 91 4.08 -6.02 6.84
N GLN A 92 3.06 -6.33 6.04
CA GLN A 92 2.28 -5.36 5.27
C GLN A 92 1.54 -4.38 6.19
N ILE A 93 0.84 -4.87 7.22
CA ILE A 93 0.12 -4.00 8.17
C ILE A 93 1.11 -3.06 8.89
N LEU A 94 2.20 -3.60 9.45
CA LEU A 94 3.19 -2.78 10.15
C LEU A 94 3.86 -1.78 9.21
N GLY A 95 4.16 -2.19 7.97
CA GLY A 95 4.70 -1.32 6.94
C GLY A 95 3.74 -0.18 6.58
N CYS A 96 2.46 -0.48 6.38
CA CYS A 96 1.44 0.52 6.09
C CYS A 96 1.30 1.55 7.23
N LEU A 97 1.24 1.08 8.49
CA LEU A 97 1.16 1.99 9.65
C LEU A 97 2.37 2.93 9.72
N LEU A 98 3.57 2.41 9.51
CA LEU A 98 4.77 3.22 9.47
C LEU A 98 4.76 4.19 8.27
N GLY A 99 4.31 3.75 7.11
CA GLY A 99 4.21 4.57 5.90
C GLY A 99 3.29 5.78 6.08
N VAL A 100 2.10 5.57 6.68
CA VAL A 100 1.19 6.68 7.04
C VAL A 100 1.85 7.63 8.03
N ALA A 101 2.44 7.08 9.10
CA ALA A 101 3.09 7.89 10.14
C ALA A 101 4.21 8.78 9.57
N LEU A 102 5.05 8.22 8.69
CA LEU A 102 6.12 8.96 8.02
C LEU A 102 5.59 10.03 7.05
N ALA A 103 4.58 9.69 6.25
CA ALA A 103 3.96 10.67 5.35
C ALA A 103 3.39 11.84 6.13
N ASN A 104 2.59 11.59 7.16
CA ASN A 104 2.02 12.64 7.99
C ASN A 104 3.10 13.47 8.69
N PHE A 105 4.16 12.84 9.20
CA PHE A 105 5.28 13.53 9.80
C PHE A 105 5.99 14.49 8.83
N PHE A 106 6.24 14.06 7.59
CA PHE A 106 6.91 14.90 6.58
C PHE A 106 6.08 16.09 6.12
N PHE A 107 4.76 16.01 6.23
CA PHE A 107 3.84 17.08 5.86
C PHE A 107 3.29 17.87 7.07
N GLU A 108 3.90 17.70 8.26
CA GLU A 108 3.52 18.40 9.50
C GLU A 108 2.07 18.16 9.94
N HIS A 109 1.49 17.01 9.53
CA HIS A 109 0.19 16.53 10.00
C HIS A 109 0.32 15.72 11.29
N GLN A 110 -0.79 15.52 11.98
CA GLN A 110 -0.84 14.61 13.12
C GLN A 110 -0.48 13.17 12.66
N ILE A 111 0.44 12.53 13.38
CA ILE A 111 0.95 11.20 13.01
C ILE A 111 -0.17 10.18 12.80
N PHE A 112 -1.20 10.24 13.63
CA PHE A 112 -2.42 9.44 13.50
C PHE A 112 -3.63 10.37 13.48
N GLU A 113 -4.14 10.63 12.29
CA GLU A 113 -5.36 11.38 12.06
C GLU A 113 -6.46 10.45 11.57
N LEU A 114 -7.63 10.50 12.23
CA LEU A 114 -8.78 9.74 11.78
C LEU A 114 -9.45 10.47 10.61
N SER A 115 -9.65 9.74 9.50
CA SER A 115 -10.33 10.30 8.33
C SER A 115 -11.74 10.78 8.71
N THR A 116 -12.03 12.03 8.42
CA THR A 116 -13.36 12.63 8.59
C THR A 116 -14.26 12.43 7.35
N LYS A 117 -13.69 11.97 6.22
CA LYS A 117 -14.45 11.67 4.99
C LYS A 117 -15.13 10.31 5.14
N SER A 118 -16.46 10.31 5.25
CA SER A 118 -17.26 9.09 5.18
C SER A 118 -17.10 8.45 3.79
N ARG A 119 -16.74 7.18 3.77
CA ARG A 119 -16.68 6.34 2.57
C ARG A 119 -17.61 5.15 2.75
N ASP A 120 -18.87 5.44 3.08
CA ASP A 120 -19.88 4.43 3.34
C ASP A 120 -20.68 4.14 2.07
N GLY A 121 -21.01 2.87 1.87
CA GLY A 121 -21.91 2.45 0.81
C GLY A 121 -21.47 1.17 0.11
N ILE A 122 -22.45 0.34 -0.23
CA ILE A 122 -22.24 -0.93 -0.92
C ILE A 122 -21.48 -0.76 -2.25
N TYR A 123 -21.71 0.35 -2.95
CA TYR A 123 -21.07 0.63 -4.23
C TYR A 123 -19.55 0.85 -4.08
N ILE A 124 -19.14 1.57 -3.02
CA ILE A 124 -17.72 1.80 -2.72
C ILE A 124 -17.05 0.49 -2.34
N PHE A 125 -17.70 -0.31 -1.49
CA PHE A 125 -17.19 -1.63 -1.10
C PHE A 125 -17.00 -2.57 -2.31
N VAL A 126 -17.97 -2.62 -3.22
CA VAL A 126 -17.87 -3.42 -4.45
C VAL A 126 -16.76 -2.90 -5.36
N SER A 127 -16.62 -1.57 -5.52
CA SER A 127 -15.55 -0.98 -6.34
C SER A 127 -14.15 -1.30 -5.80
N GLU A 128 -13.96 -1.31 -4.49
CA GLU A 128 -12.69 -1.69 -3.85
C GLU A 128 -12.36 -3.17 -4.10
N ILE A 129 -13.36 -4.06 -4.05
CA ILE A 129 -13.19 -5.48 -4.38
C ILE A 129 -12.74 -5.61 -5.85
N VAL A 130 -13.42 -4.96 -6.78
CA VAL A 130 -13.08 -5.02 -8.22
C VAL A 130 -11.69 -4.45 -8.47
N ALA A 131 -11.35 -3.31 -7.88
CA ALA A 131 -10.02 -2.71 -7.99
C ALA A 131 -8.90 -3.62 -7.45
N THR A 132 -9.18 -4.37 -6.37
CA THR A 132 -8.21 -5.30 -5.77
C THR A 132 -8.04 -6.57 -6.61
N LEU A 133 -9.11 -7.07 -7.25
CA LEU A 133 -9.07 -8.25 -8.10
C LEU A 133 -8.44 -7.99 -9.49
N GLY A 134 -8.41 -6.73 -9.94
CA GLY A 134 -7.83 -6.30 -11.21
C GLY A 134 -6.29 -6.13 -11.19
N LYS A 135 -5.66 -6.40 -10.07
CA LYS A 135 -4.19 -6.43 -9.91
C LYS A 135 -3.68 -7.85 -10.13
#